data_02295c8cbd36c1730b28a0d3f3241817
#
_entry.id   02295c8cbd36c1730b28a0d3f3241817
#
_cell.length_a   1.000
_cell.length_b   1.000
_cell.length_c   1.000
_cell.angle_alpha   90.00
_cell.angle_beta   90.00
_cell.angle_gamma   90.00
#
_symmetry.space_group_name_H-M   'P 1'
#
loop_
_entity.id
_entity.type
_entity.pdbx_description
1 polymer ?
#
loop_
_entity_poly.entity_id
_entity_poly.type
_entity_poly.pdbx_seq_one_letter_code
_entity_poly.pdbx_strand_id
1 'polypeptide(L)'
;MFKTLLHSKVTKNAGWLIGGKIIQMVINLIVGLITARYLGPSNYGLINYAGAYTAFFSSFCTLGINSVIVKEFVDNPDKTGEIIGTTLGMRAVSSFLSALAIIGISFFADADEPTTILVVALSTIGMVFQIFDTFNYWFQSRLQSKTTAIVTLIAYVATSIY
;
A
#
# COMPACT_ATOMS: atom_id res chain seq x y z
N MET A 1 -1.09 35.07 -11.05
CA MET A 1 -1.20 33.71 -11.61
C MET A 1 -0.82 32.64 -10.55
N PHE A 2 0.31 32.70 -9.85
CA PHE A 2 0.70 31.72 -8.79
C PHE A 2 -0.24 31.69 -7.57
N LYS A 3 -0.76 32.83 -7.09
CA LYS A 3 -1.70 32.90 -5.94
C LYS A 3 -3.05 32.22 -6.22
N THR A 4 -3.53 32.23 -7.45
CA THR A 4 -4.81 31.60 -7.85
C THR A 4 -4.72 30.08 -7.91
N LEU A 5 -3.55 29.54 -8.23
CA LEU A 5 -3.29 28.10 -8.24
C LEU A 5 -3.22 27.52 -6.82
N LEU A 6 -2.67 28.26 -5.86
CA LEU A 6 -2.58 27.84 -4.44
C LEU A 6 -3.95 27.74 -3.73
N HIS A 7 -4.98 28.39 -4.27
CA HIS A 7 -6.35 28.34 -3.72
C HIS A 7 -7.24 27.32 -4.43
N SER A 8 -6.76 26.61 -5.44
CA SER A 8 -7.57 25.61 -6.13
C SER A 8 -7.76 24.38 -5.24
N LYS A 9 -8.95 23.76 -5.28
CA LYS A 9 -9.25 22.51 -4.56
C LYS A 9 -8.23 21.42 -4.87
N VAL A 10 -7.71 21.41 -6.10
CA VAL A 10 -6.71 20.45 -6.59
C VAL A 10 -5.38 20.61 -5.85
N THR A 11 -4.89 21.85 -5.71
CA THR A 11 -3.62 22.13 -5.02
C THR A 11 -3.69 21.80 -3.53
N LYS A 12 -4.82 22.14 -2.88
CA LYS A 12 -5.08 21.73 -1.49
C LYS A 12 -5.08 20.21 -1.34
N ASN A 13 -5.74 19.51 -2.25
CA ASN A 13 -5.84 18.06 -2.24
C ASN A 13 -4.46 17.40 -2.44
N ALA A 14 -3.67 17.89 -3.41
CA ALA A 14 -2.30 17.47 -3.62
C ALA A 14 -1.42 17.73 -2.40
N GLY A 15 -1.57 18.90 -1.75
CA GLY A 15 -0.86 19.23 -0.52
C GLY A 15 -1.12 18.26 0.63
N TRP A 16 -2.38 17.82 0.82
CA TRP A 16 -2.73 16.80 1.81
C TRP A 16 -2.11 15.44 1.49
N LEU A 17 -2.10 15.02 0.23
CA LEU A 17 -1.48 13.77 -0.20
C LEU A 17 0.03 13.76 0.03
N ILE A 18 0.70 14.83 -0.40
CA ILE A 18 2.17 14.95 -0.25
C ILE A 18 2.55 15.08 1.23
N GLY A 19 1.86 15.94 1.98
CA GLY A 19 2.11 16.13 3.41
C GLY A 19 1.90 14.85 4.22
N GLY A 20 0.80 14.13 3.96
CA GLY A 20 0.53 12.83 4.55
C GLY A 20 1.63 11.81 4.26
N LYS A 21 2.12 11.77 3.02
CA LYS A 21 3.20 10.88 2.60
C LYS A 21 4.52 11.20 3.31
N ILE A 22 4.86 12.48 3.44
CA ILE A 22 6.08 12.92 4.16
C ILE A 22 6.00 12.50 5.63
N ILE A 23 4.88 12.73 6.29
CA ILE A 23 4.68 12.32 7.70
C ILE A 23 4.83 10.80 7.84
N GLN A 24 4.23 10.01 6.94
CA GLN A 24 4.41 8.56 6.92
C GLN A 24 5.87 8.15 6.76
N MET A 25 6.62 8.82 5.88
CA MET A 25 8.06 8.53 5.69
C MET A 25 8.86 8.79 6.96
N VAL A 26 8.57 9.88 7.68
CA VAL A 26 9.23 10.21 8.95
C VAL A 26 8.89 9.18 10.03
N ILE A 27 7.63 8.80 10.16
CA ILE A 27 7.21 7.76 11.11
C ILE A 27 7.89 6.43 10.77
N ASN A 28 7.89 6.02 9.50
CA ASN A 28 8.59 4.81 9.04
C ASN A 28 10.07 4.80 9.41
N LEU A 29 10.74 5.93 9.23
CA LEU A 29 12.15 6.06 9.58
C LEU A 29 12.35 5.84 11.09
N ILE A 30 11.55 6.49 11.92
CA ILE A 30 11.64 6.37 13.39
C ILE A 30 11.35 4.94 13.84
N VAL A 31 10.23 4.37 13.37
CA VAL A 31 9.81 3.00 13.70
C VAL A 31 10.85 2.00 13.21
N GLY A 32 11.34 2.16 11.97
CA GLY A 32 12.38 1.29 11.42
C GLY A 32 13.67 1.30 12.23
N LEU A 33 14.13 2.46 12.71
CA LEU A 33 15.30 2.58 13.57
C LEU A 33 15.09 1.90 14.93
N ILE A 34 13.93 2.08 15.54
CA ILE A 34 13.58 1.46 16.83
C ILE A 34 13.50 -0.05 16.66
N THR A 35 12.80 -0.52 15.62
CA THR A 35 12.63 -1.94 15.31
C THR A 35 13.98 -2.62 15.02
N ALA A 36 14.84 -1.97 14.22
CA ALA A 36 16.18 -2.48 13.92
C ALA A 36 17.03 -2.64 15.19
N ARG A 37 16.93 -1.67 16.11
CA ARG A 37 17.67 -1.70 17.39
C ARG A 37 17.13 -2.78 18.35
N TYR A 38 15.81 -2.99 18.36
CA TYR A 38 15.16 -3.95 19.26
C TYR A 38 15.33 -5.40 18.78
N LEU A 39 15.11 -5.67 17.49
CA LEU A 39 15.17 -7.00 16.91
C LEU A 39 16.59 -7.48 16.60
N GLY A 40 17.53 -6.56 16.48
CA GLY A 40 18.90 -6.85 16.05
C GLY A 40 19.02 -7.07 14.53
N PRO A 41 20.26 -7.12 14.00
CA PRO A 41 20.50 -7.12 12.54
C PRO A 41 19.89 -8.34 11.83
N SER A 42 19.95 -9.53 12.45
CA SER A 42 19.47 -10.76 11.81
C SER A 42 17.95 -10.77 11.62
N ASN A 43 17.18 -10.52 12.69
CA ASN A 43 15.72 -10.53 12.59
C ASN A 43 15.18 -9.35 11.78
N TYR A 44 15.82 -8.18 11.89
CA TYR A 44 15.47 -7.03 11.06
C TYR A 44 15.77 -7.29 9.59
N GLY A 45 16.88 -7.98 9.30
CA GLY A 45 17.21 -8.45 7.96
C GLY A 45 16.15 -9.37 7.39
N LEU A 46 15.65 -10.31 8.19
CA LEU A 46 14.60 -11.25 7.80
C LEU A 46 13.28 -10.54 7.45
N ILE A 47 12.87 -9.54 8.24
CA ILE A 47 11.68 -8.74 7.94
C ILE A 47 11.85 -7.95 6.62
N ASN A 48 13.02 -7.35 6.41
CA ASN A 48 13.30 -6.62 5.15
C ASN A 48 13.36 -7.57 3.95
N TYR A 49 13.88 -8.78 4.13
CA TYR A 49 13.89 -9.82 3.11
C TYR A 49 12.48 -10.20 2.69
N ALA A 50 11.60 -10.51 3.66
CA ALA A 50 10.18 -10.75 3.38
C ALA A 50 9.49 -9.55 2.75
N GLY A 51 9.84 -8.33 3.20
CA GLY A 51 9.38 -7.07 2.62
C GLY A 51 9.78 -6.89 1.15
N ALA A 52 10.97 -7.37 0.76
CA ALA A 52 11.43 -7.31 -0.63
C ALA A 52 10.57 -8.18 -1.56
N TYR A 53 10.18 -9.39 -1.13
CA TYR A 53 9.22 -10.22 -1.87
C TYR A 53 7.90 -9.50 -2.08
N THR A 54 7.31 -9.02 -0.99
CA THR A 54 6.01 -8.34 -1.05
C THR A 54 6.07 -7.04 -1.87
N ALA A 55 7.15 -6.26 -1.78
CA ALA A 55 7.33 -5.04 -2.56
C ALA A 55 7.43 -5.33 -4.06
N PHE A 56 8.18 -6.36 -4.45
CA PHE A 56 8.32 -6.77 -5.84
C PHE A 56 6.96 -7.20 -6.41
N PHE A 57 6.28 -8.12 -5.75
CA PHE A 57 5.01 -8.64 -6.22
C PHE A 57 3.84 -7.67 -6.06
N SER A 58 3.92 -6.68 -5.16
CA SER A 58 2.93 -5.60 -5.03
C SER A 58 2.75 -4.82 -6.34
N SER A 59 3.80 -4.68 -7.13
CA SER A 59 3.72 -4.05 -8.46
C SER A 59 2.80 -4.83 -9.40
N PHE A 60 2.80 -6.15 -9.32
CA PHE A 60 1.90 -7.02 -10.09
C PHE A 60 0.48 -6.98 -9.54
N CYS A 61 0.29 -6.91 -8.20
CA CYS A 61 -1.03 -6.79 -7.58
C CYS A 61 -1.74 -5.50 -7.98
N THR A 62 -0.99 -4.40 -8.09
CA THR A 62 -1.56 -3.11 -8.50
C THR A 62 -1.78 -3.01 -10.01
N LEU A 63 -1.17 -3.89 -10.81
CA LEU A 63 -1.24 -3.92 -12.28
C LEU A 63 -0.91 -2.56 -12.95
N GLY A 64 -0.33 -1.63 -12.22
CA GLY A 64 -0.06 -0.26 -12.70
C GLY A 64 -1.30 0.56 -13.05
N ILE A 65 -2.51 0.06 -12.75
CA ILE A 65 -3.78 0.68 -13.17
C ILE A 65 -4.31 1.76 -12.22
N ASN A 66 -3.55 2.14 -11.20
CA ASN A 66 -4.00 3.09 -10.18
C ASN A 66 -4.48 4.43 -10.77
N SER A 67 -3.73 4.99 -11.71
CA SER A 67 -4.09 6.24 -12.39
C SER A 67 -5.28 6.07 -13.35
N VAL A 68 -5.41 4.89 -13.94
CA VAL A 68 -6.54 4.55 -14.83
C VAL A 68 -7.82 4.45 -14.01
N ILE A 69 -7.79 3.81 -12.85
CA ILE A 69 -8.94 3.68 -11.95
C ILE A 69 -9.43 5.07 -11.49
N VAL A 70 -8.51 5.97 -11.09
CA VAL A 70 -8.88 7.33 -10.68
C VAL A 70 -9.53 8.08 -11.84
N LYS A 71 -9.00 7.95 -13.06
CA LYS A 71 -9.57 8.56 -14.25
C LYS A 71 -10.96 8.01 -14.55
N GLU A 72 -11.13 6.69 -14.50
CA GLU A 72 -12.40 6.03 -14.76
C GLU A 72 -13.50 6.47 -13.77
N PHE A 73 -13.17 6.65 -12.50
CA PHE A 73 -14.10 7.22 -11.51
C PHE A 73 -14.52 8.66 -11.79
N VAL A 74 -13.64 9.45 -12.43
CA VAL A 74 -13.93 10.84 -12.79
C VAL A 74 -14.79 10.89 -14.05
N ASP A 75 -14.46 10.07 -15.05
CA ASP A 75 -15.11 10.08 -16.37
C ASP A 75 -16.49 9.38 -16.32
N ASN A 76 -16.68 8.38 -15.46
CA ASN A 76 -17.91 7.57 -15.36
C ASN A 76 -18.46 7.50 -13.92
N PRO A 77 -18.93 8.63 -13.34
CA PRO A 77 -19.38 8.67 -11.95
C PRO A 77 -20.60 7.78 -11.66
N ASP A 78 -21.43 7.53 -12.68
CA ASP A 78 -22.64 6.71 -12.57
C ASP A 78 -22.33 5.21 -12.50
N LYS A 79 -21.14 4.79 -12.96
CA LYS A 79 -20.67 3.39 -12.95
C LYS A 79 -19.75 3.05 -11.77
N THR A 80 -19.75 3.87 -10.74
CA THR A 80 -18.86 3.70 -9.59
C THR A 80 -18.87 2.27 -9.02
N GLY A 81 -20.04 1.65 -8.89
CA GLY A 81 -20.17 0.29 -8.37
C GLY A 81 -19.54 -0.78 -9.27
N GLU A 82 -19.72 -0.64 -10.57
CA GLU A 82 -19.14 -1.53 -11.59
C GLU A 82 -17.61 -1.42 -11.60
N ILE A 83 -17.08 -0.20 -11.55
CA ILE A 83 -15.64 0.07 -11.52
C ILE A 83 -15.01 -0.51 -10.26
N ILE A 84 -15.63 -0.32 -9.09
CA ILE A 84 -15.16 -0.91 -7.83
C ILE A 84 -15.16 -2.44 -7.91
N GLY A 85 -16.28 -3.04 -8.33
CA GLY A 85 -16.41 -4.49 -8.43
C GLY A 85 -15.38 -5.11 -9.36
N THR A 86 -15.23 -4.56 -10.56
CA THR A 86 -14.25 -5.02 -11.55
C THR A 86 -12.81 -4.88 -11.02
N THR A 87 -12.48 -3.74 -10.43
CA THR A 87 -11.15 -3.48 -9.88
C THR A 87 -10.82 -4.41 -8.71
N LEU A 88 -11.76 -4.61 -7.79
CA LEU A 88 -11.59 -5.55 -6.68
C LEU A 88 -11.40 -6.98 -7.18
N GLY A 89 -12.19 -7.41 -8.18
CA GLY A 89 -12.05 -8.73 -8.79
C GLY A 89 -10.68 -8.93 -9.44
N MET A 90 -10.24 -7.99 -10.27
CA MET A 90 -8.92 -8.06 -10.92
C MET A 90 -7.79 -8.08 -9.90
N ARG A 91 -7.84 -7.23 -8.87
CA ARG A 91 -6.84 -7.18 -7.80
C ARG A 91 -6.86 -8.44 -6.93
N ALA A 92 -8.03 -9.01 -6.65
CA ALA A 92 -8.13 -10.25 -5.90
C ALA A 92 -7.44 -11.39 -6.63
N VAL A 93 -7.68 -11.55 -7.93
CA VAL A 93 -7.04 -12.58 -8.74
C VAL A 93 -5.53 -12.37 -8.80
N SER A 94 -5.06 -11.14 -9.11
CA SER A 94 -3.63 -10.86 -9.20
C SER A 94 -2.92 -11.00 -7.84
N SER A 95 -3.55 -10.59 -6.74
CA SER A 95 -3.00 -10.76 -5.39
C SER A 95 -2.91 -12.24 -5.00
N PHE A 96 -3.93 -13.03 -5.33
CA PHE A 96 -3.91 -14.46 -5.06
C PHE A 96 -2.80 -15.18 -5.85
N LEU A 97 -2.66 -14.88 -7.15
CA LEU A 97 -1.59 -15.43 -7.96
C LEU A 97 -0.20 -15.00 -7.47
N SER A 98 -0.05 -13.75 -7.08
CA SER A 98 1.20 -13.23 -6.51
C SER A 98 1.52 -13.90 -5.18
N ALA A 99 0.53 -14.12 -4.33
CA ALA A 99 0.70 -14.82 -3.06
C ALA A 99 1.18 -16.27 -3.27
N LEU A 100 0.57 -16.99 -4.21
CA LEU A 100 1.02 -18.34 -4.59
C LEU A 100 2.46 -18.33 -5.12
N ALA A 101 2.80 -17.35 -5.97
CA ALA A 101 4.14 -17.22 -6.52
C ALA A 101 5.19 -16.94 -5.41
N ILE A 102 4.90 -16.00 -4.49
CA ILE A 102 5.79 -15.68 -3.36
C ILE A 102 6.04 -16.93 -2.52
N ILE A 103 4.97 -17.60 -2.09
CA ILE A 103 5.07 -18.80 -1.25
C ILE A 103 5.82 -19.90 -2.00
N GLY A 104 5.51 -20.13 -3.27
CA GLY A 104 6.20 -21.12 -4.10
C GLY A 104 7.70 -20.83 -4.22
N ILE A 105 8.08 -19.58 -4.52
CA ILE A 105 9.49 -19.19 -4.63
C ILE A 105 10.20 -19.36 -3.29
N SER A 106 9.58 -18.94 -2.18
CA SER A 106 10.17 -19.06 -0.84
C SER A 106 10.41 -20.53 -0.46
N PHE A 107 9.52 -21.43 -0.82
CA PHE A 107 9.73 -22.88 -0.60
C PHE A 107 10.95 -23.44 -1.32
N PHE A 108 11.30 -22.89 -2.49
CA PHE A 108 12.47 -23.34 -3.25
C PHE A 108 13.75 -22.60 -2.84
N ALA A 109 13.65 -21.30 -2.58
CA ALA A 109 14.80 -20.46 -2.29
C ALA A 109 15.28 -20.60 -0.82
N ASP A 110 14.34 -20.78 0.11
CA ASP A 110 14.57 -20.75 1.55
C ASP A 110 14.26 -22.12 2.20
N ALA A 111 14.40 -23.22 1.44
CA ALA A 111 13.99 -24.56 1.87
C ALA A 111 14.59 -25.00 3.22
N ASP A 112 15.81 -24.57 3.52
CA ASP A 112 16.52 -24.88 4.74
C ASP A 112 16.19 -23.96 5.94
N GLU A 113 15.37 -22.91 5.69
CA GLU A 113 15.05 -21.89 6.70
C GLU A 113 13.53 -21.75 6.93
N PRO A 114 12.90 -22.64 7.71
CA PRO A 114 11.44 -22.62 7.92
C PRO A 114 10.93 -21.32 8.54
N THR A 115 11.75 -20.63 9.34
CA THR A 115 11.41 -19.33 9.93
C THR A 115 11.26 -18.27 8.84
N THR A 116 12.12 -18.28 7.84
CA THR A 116 12.07 -17.36 6.69
C THR A 116 10.81 -17.56 5.89
N ILE A 117 10.47 -18.82 5.57
CA ILE A 117 9.22 -19.15 4.86
C ILE A 117 7.99 -18.65 5.62
N LEU A 118 7.96 -18.84 6.95
CA LEU A 118 6.85 -18.40 7.77
C LEU A 118 6.70 -16.88 7.79
N VAL A 119 7.79 -16.12 7.92
CA VAL A 119 7.76 -14.64 7.91
C VAL A 119 7.34 -14.12 6.54
N VAL A 120 7.84 -14.72 5.46
CA VAL A 120 7.42 -14.39 4.08
C VAL A 120 5.92 -14.66 3.89
N ALA A 121 5.42 -15.81 4.33
CA ALA A 121 4.00 -16.16 4.23
C ALA A 121 3.11 -15.19 5.00
N LEU A 122 3.48 -14.83 6.24
CA LEU A 122 2.76 -13.85 7.04
C LEU A 122 2.75 -12.46 6.37
N SER A 123 3.88 -12.02 5.83
CA SER A 123 3.98 -10.74 5.10
C SER A 123 3.10 -10.73 3.85
N THR A 124 2.95 -11.88 3.19
CA THR A 124 2.10 -12.04 2.01
C THR A 124 0.62 -11.85 2.33
N ILE A 125 0.17 -12.25 3.52
CA ILE A 125 -1.22 -11.99 3.97
C ILE A 125 -1.48 -10.48 4.01
N GLY A 126 -0.54 -9.69 4.54
CA GLY A 126 -0.63 -8.23 4.54
C GLY A 126 -0.76 -7.64 3.14
N MET A 127 -0.05 -8.21 2.15
CA MET A 127 -0.11 -7.78 0.76
C MET A 127 -1.51 -8.00 0.14
N VAL A 128 -2.21 -9.09 0.49
CA VAL A 128 -3.55 -9.36 -0.01
C VAL A 128 -4.54 -8.25 0.40
N PHE A 129 -4.38 -7.67 1.58
CA PHE A 129 -5.23 -6.57 2.03
C PHE A 129 -5.06 -5.27 1.22
N GLN A 130 -4.03 -5.13 0.38
CA GLN A 130 -3.89 -4.00 -0.56
C GLN A 130 -5.04 -3.91 -1.59
N ILE A 131 -5.85 -4.96 -1.74
CA ILE A 131 -7.07 -4.94 -2.56
C ILE A 131 -7.97 -3.77 -2.14
N PHE A 132 -8.04 -3.48 -0.83
CA PHE A 132 -8.86 -2.41 -0.27
C PHE A 132 -8.36 -1.00 -0.58
N ASP A 133 -7.13 -0.83 -1.11
CA ASP A 133 -6.65 0.47 -1.58
C ASP A 133 -7.50 1.05 -2.73
N THR A 134 -8.31 0.20 -3.37
CA THR A 134 -9.29 0.66 -4.37
C THR A 134 -10.20 1.75 -3.82
N PHE A 135 -10.59 1.68 -2.55
CA PHE A 135 -11.41 2.71 -1.90
C PHE A 135 -10.64 4.04 -1.73
N ASN A 136 -9.33 4.00 -1.51
CA ASN A 136 -8.49 5.20 -1.44
C ASN A 136 -8.50 5.96 -2.77
N TYR A 137 -8.48 5.26 -3.91
CA TYR A 137 -8.55 5.87 -5.24
C TYR A 137 -9.92 6.48 -5.52
N TRP A 138 -10.99 5.89 -5.01
CA TRP A 138 -12.32 6.47 -5.08
C TRP A 138 -12.41 7.80 -4.31
N PHE A 139 -11.91 7.86 -3.07
CA PHE A 139 -11.82 9.12 -2.32
C PHE A 139 -10.94 10.16 -3.01
N GLN A 140 -9.86 9.72 -3.64
CA GLN A 140 -8.97 10.60 -4.40
C GLN A 140 -9.68 11.21 -5.62
N SER A 141 -10.49 10.44 -6.35
CA SER A 141 -11.27 10.93 -7.49
C SER A 141 -12.29 12.00 -7.11
N ARG A 142 -12.80 11.93 -5.86
CA ARG A 142 -13.75 12.93 -5.31
C ARG A 142 -13.05 14.14 -4.68
N LEU A 143 -11.73 14.29 -4.83
CA LEU A 143 -10.91 15.33 -4.19
C LEU A 143 -11.07 15.38 -2.65
N GLN A 144 -11.27 14.22 -2.02
CA GLN A 144 -11.42 14.06 -0.58
C GLN A 144 -10.15 13.47 0.08
N SER A 145 -8.98 13.72 -0.50
CA SER A 145 -7.69 13.18 -0.02
C SER A 145 -7.34 13.62 1.41
N LYS A 146 -7.94 14.69 1.92
CA LYS A 146 -7.82 15.08 3.32
C LYS A 146 -8.30 13.96 4.25
N THR A 147 -9.48 13.41 4.00
CA THR A 147 -10.07 12.33 4.82
C THR A 147 -9.19 11.08 4.74
N THR A 148 -8.79 10.69 3.54
CA THR A 148 -7.89 9.55 3.33
C THR A 148 -6.56 9.74 4.06
N ALA A 149 -5.93 10.93 3.94
CA ALA A 149 -4.66 11.22 4.61
C ALA A 149 -4.78 11.11 6.12
N ILE A 150 -5.84 11.67 6.73
CA ILE A 150 -6.06 11.62 8.17
C ILE A 150 -6.29 10.18 8.65
N VAL A 151 -7.19 9.44 7.99
CA VAL A 151 -7.49 8.04 8.36
C VAL A 151 -6.25 7.16 8.24
N THR A 152 -5.49 7.32 7.15
CA THR A 152 -4.25 6.56 6.94
C THR A 152 -3.20 6.92 8.00
N LEU A 153 -3.04 8.19 8.37
CA LEU A 153 -2.12 8.61 9.42
C LEU A 153 -2.52 8.04 10.78
N ILE A 154 -3.80 8.08 11.14
CA ILE A 154 -4.30 7.50 12.40
C ILE A 154 -4.02 6.00 12.44
N ALA A 155 -4.35 5.28 11.37
CA ALA A 155 -4.07 3.85 11.26
C ALA A 155 -2.56 3.56 11.39
N TYR A 156 -1.74 4.39 10.74
CA TYR A 156 -0.28 4.25 10.76
C TYR A 156 0.30 4.47 12.16
N VAL A 157 -0.15 5.51 12.86
CA VAL A 157 0.27 5.78 14.26
C VAL A 157 -0.19 4.66 15.17
N ALA A 158 -1.44 4.19 15.03
CA ALA A 158 -1.97 3.10 15.85
C ALA A 158 -1.16 1.81 15.68
N THR A 159 -0.81 1.45 14.44
CA THR A 159 0.02 0.26 14.14
C THR A 159 1.49 0.43 14.55
N SER A 160 1.99 1.66 14.65
CA SER A 160 3.36 1.95 15.06
C SER A 160 3.58 1.89 16.57
N ILE A 161 2.50 1.97 17.36
CA ILE A 161 2.54 1.90 18.83
C ILE A 161 2.47 0.44 19.32
N TYR A 162 1.91 -0.44 18.52
CA TYR A 162 1.80 -1.88 18.81
C TYR A 162 3.05 -2.63 18.38
#